data_585b89e41e55c290ff46d4dda4f218f8
#
_entry.id   585b89e41e55c290ff46d4dda4f218f8
#
_cell.length_a   1.000
_cell.length_b   1.000
_cell.length_c   1.000
_cell.angle_alpha   90.00
_cell.angle_beta   90.00
_cell.angle_gamma   90.00
#
_symmetry.space_group_name_H-M   'P 1'
#
loop_
_entity.id
_entity.type
_entity.pdbx_description
1 polymer ?
#
loop_
_entity_poly.entity_id
_entity_poly.type
_entity_poly.pdbx_seq_one_letter_code
_entity_poly.pdbx_strand_id
1 'polypeptide(L)'
;MKIKYPLLLLSLAVSAMAGCDHKAASVTPLHSAEDQARLQEFVAQIKSEQVFVEGGEYLMGDFGEEYGVEKLQYDGHKDSKPLHRVELSSYSLSKFKASNQQYQFYLAWNGLSGRKVDERLLKLWREKGRTPDAPAHVDWHEAEQYCAWLGEVTGLPFSLPTEAQWEYAARSRGKYVVAPTDDGTIRIENRKGINIATELDTEEYAKKTGSTLKWLSPLPRDFRPPIRWGFTTWPETAGNG
;
A
#
# COMPACT_ATOMS: atom_id res chain seq x y z
N MET A 1 -23.72 16.48 89.39
CA MET A 1 -23.76 15.07 89.07
C MET A 1 -22.66 14.81 88.02
N LYS A 2 -21.50 14.25 88.46
CA LYS A 2 -20.30 14.04 87.64
C LYS A 2 -20.29 12.58 87.16
N ILE A 3 -20.43 12.35 85.90
CA ILE A 3 -20.37 11.01 85.27
C ILE A 3 -18.92 10.82 84.77
N LYS A 4 -18.19 9.87 85.38
CA LYS A 4 -16.86 9.40 84.93
C LYS A 4 -17.01 8.30 83.90
N TYR A 5 -16.38 8.47 82.76
CA TYR A 5 -16.20 7.43 81.78
C TYR A 5 -14.82 6.77 81.94
N PRO A 6 -14.74 5.43 81.90
CA PRO A 6 -13.42 4.77 81.93
C PRO A 6 -12.77 4.75 80.58
N LEU A 7 -11.49 5.04 80.53
CA LEU A 7 -10.62 4.95 79.38
C LEU A 7 -10.39 3.50 78.99
N LEU A 8 -10.91 3.08 77.85
CA LEU A 8 -10.63 1.76 77.27
C LEU A 8 -9.36 1.93 76.41
N LEU A 9 -8.24 1.34 76.84
CA LEU A 9 -7.01 1.22 76.07
C LEU A 9 -7.21 0.17 74.95
N LEU A 10 -7.35 0.62 73.73
CA LEU A 10 -7.37 -0.20 72.53
C LEU A 10 -5.93 -0.42 72.06
N SER A 11 -5.43 -1.62 72.28
CA SER A 11 -4.12 -2.06 71.76
C SER A 11 -4.22 -2.26 70.23
N LEU A 12 -3.55 -1.38 69.48
CA LEU A 12 -3.43 -1.53 68.02
C LEU A 12 -2.36 -2.59 67.73
N ALA A 13 -2.81 -3.77 67.29
CA ALA A 13 -1.92 -4.77 66.68
C ALA A 13 -1.53 -4.30 65.28
N VAL A 14 -0.27 -3.87 65.12
CA VAL A 14 0.30 -3.59 63.81
C VAL A 14 0.64 -4.92 63.16
N SER A 15 -0.24 -5.38 62.28
CA SER A 15 0.04 -6.51 61.36
C SER A 15 1.00 -6.02 60.29
N ALA A 16 2.24 -6.48 60.33
CA ALA A 16 3.20 -6.31 59.24
C ALA A 16 2.69 -7.03 57.98
N MET A 17 2.13 -6.28 57.07
CA MET A 17 1.88 -6.77 55.69
C MET A 17 3.24 -6.94 55.03
N ALA A 18 3.65 -8.20 54.81
CA ALA A 18 4.73 -8.55 53.92
C ALA A 18 4.38 -8.01 52.52
N GLY A 19 5.08 -6.95 52.12
CA GLY A 19 4.99 -6.43 50.76
C GLY A 19 5.47 -7.49 49.79
N CYS A 20 4.54 -8.04 48.98
CA CYS A 20 4.92 -8.75 47.76
C CYS A 20 5.61 -7.73 46.85
N ASP A 21 6.92 -7.81 46.74
CA ASP A 21 7.66 -7.18 45.67
C ASP A 21 7.16 -7.77 44.38
N HIS A 22 6.15 -7.13 43.81
CA HIS A 22 5.84 -7.31 42.36
C HIS A 22 7.02 -6.69 41.62
N LYS A 23 8.06 -7.51 41.37
CA LYS A 23 8.97 -7.23 40.28
C LYS A 23 8.10 -6.96 39.06
N ALA A 24 7.98 -5.70 38.67
CA ALA A 24 7.42 -5.35 37.38
C ALA A 24 8.14 -6.20 36.35
N ALA A 25 7.42 -7.14 35.73
CA ALA A 25 7.96 -7.92 34.63
C ALA A 25 8.46 -6.88 33.61
N SER A 26 9.76 -6.84 33.39
CA SER A 26 10.35 -6.02 32.34
C SER A 26 9.74 -6.55 31.03
N VAL A 27 8.80 -5.79 30.47
CA VAL A 27 8.26 -6.08 29.15
C VAL A 27 9.44 -5.94 28.22
N THR A 28 10.00 -7.07 27.80
CA THR A 28 11.02 -7.09 26.75
C THR A 28 10.41 -6.39 25.55
N PRO A 29 11.06 -5.36 24.99
CA PRO A 29 10.55 -4.72 23.79
C PRO A 29 10.29 -5.80 22.72
N LEU A 30 9.13 -5.76 22.08
CA LEU A 30 8.76 -6.72 21.05
C LEU A 30 9.78 -6.75 19.89
N HIS A 31 10.54 -5.66 19.73
CA HIS A 31 11.53 -5.46 18.67
C HIS A 31 12.85 -5.00 19.25
N SER A 32 13.95 -5.55 18.72
CA SER A 32 15.31 -5.16 19.08
C SER A 32 15.65 -3.73 18.60
N ALA A 33 16.77 -3.18 19.07
CA ALA A 33 17.27 -1.90 18.57
C ALA A 33 17.60 -1.96 17.06
N GLU A 34 18.05 -3.12 16.58
CA GLU A 34 18.30 -3.35 15.16
C GLU A 34 16.99 -3.33 14.37
N ASP A 35 15.95 -3.98 14.87
CA ASP A 35 14.62 -3.95 14.22
C ASP A 35 14.07 -2.53 14.14
N GLN A 36 14.24 -1.73 15.20
CA GLN A 36 13.85 -0.33 15.20
C GLN A 36 14.62 0.50 14.16
N ALA A 37 15.92 0.26 13.99
CA ALA A 37 16.70 0.93 12.94
C ALA A 37 16.20 0.55 11.54
N ARG A 38 15.90 -0.73 11.30
CA ARG A 38 15.31 -1.20 10.03
C ARG A 38 13.93 -0.60 9.76
N LEU A 39 13.11 -0.42 10.81
CA LEU A 39 11.83 0.28 10.66
C LEU A 39 12.03 1.74 10.25
N GLN A 40 13.00 2.44 10.83
CA GLN A 40 13.28 3.83 10.47
C GLN A 40 13.72 3.96 9.01
N GLU A 41 14.59 3.07 8.53
CA GLU A 41 14.99 3.01 7.12
C GLU A 41 13.78 2.75 6.20
N PHE A 42 12.94 1.78 6.58
CA PHE A 42 11.71 1.48 5.86
C PHE A 42 10.77 2.69 5.80
N VAL A 43 10.54 3.38 6.93
CA VAL A 43 9.70 4.58 7.00
C VAL A 43 10.28 5.71 6.13
N ALA A 44 11.60 5.90 6.16
CA ALA A 44 12.26 6.90 5.32
C ALA A 44 12.05 6.59 3.83
N GLN A 45 12.18 5.33 3.43
CA GLN A 45 11.89 4.90 2.06
C GLN A 45 10.44 5.18 1.68
N ILE A 46 9.46 4.74 2.49
CA ILE A 46 8.03 4.96 2.22
C ILE A 46 7.72 6.44 2.05
N LYS A 47 8.28 7.30 2.90
CA LYS A 47 8.09 8.76 2.80
C LYS A 47 8.70 9.34 1.52
N SER A 48 9.85 8.84 1.09
CA SER A 48 10.53 9.29 -0.13
C SER A 48 9.82 8.88 -1.41
N GLU A 49 8.98 7.86 -1.33
CA GLU A 49 8.19 7.36 -2.46
C GLU A 49 6.87 8.12 -2.65
N GLN A 50 6.53 9.07 -1.77
CA GLN A 50 5.30 9.86 -1.90
C GLN A 50 5.46 10.99 -2.90
N VAL A 51 4.49 11.11 -3.82
CA VAL A 51 4.39 12.18 -4.79
C VAL A 51 3.19 13.07 -4.43
N PHE A 52 3.43 14.36 -4.27
CA PHE A 52 2.37 15.33 -4.03
C PHE A 52 1.54 15.55 -5.29
N VAL A 53 0.23 15.43 -5.16
CA VAL A 53 -0.76 15.69 -6.20
C VAL A 53 -1.58 16.89 -5.76
N GLU A 54 -1.40 17.98 -6.46
CA GLU A 54 -2.22 19.18 -6.24
C GLU A 54 -3.66 18.89 -6.63
N GLY A 55 -4.60 19.20 -5.74
CA GLY A 55 -6.03 19.01 -5.95
C GLY A 55 -6.61 19.90 -7.05
N GLY A 56 -7.85 19.71 -7.34
CA GLY A 56 -8.59 20.47 -8.33
C GLY A 56 -9.85 19.76 -8.80
N GLU A 57 -10.53 20.36 -9.76
CA GLU A 57 -11.72 19.79 -10.38
C GLU A 57 -11.38 19.02 -11.66
N TYR A 58 -12.12 17.96 -11.93
CA TYR A 58 -12.07 17.25 -13.20
C TYR A 58 -13.40 16.53 -13.49
N LEU A 59 -13.55 16.07 -14.71
CA LEU A 59 -14.65 15.18 -15.10
C LEU A 59 -14.18 13.74 -14.96
N MET A 60 -14.71 13.04 -13.96
CA MET A 60 -14.46 11.62 -13.69
C MET A 60 -15.32 10.75 -14.60
N GLY A 61 -14.78 9.64 -15.06
CA GLY A 61 -15.46 8.62 -15.86
C GLY A 61 -14.95 8.53 -17.30
N ASP A 62 -15.67 7.75 -18.11
CA ASP A 62 -15.32 7.50 -19.51
C ASP A 62 -15.54 8.76 -20.37
N PHE A 63 -14.46 9.40 -20.74
CA PHE A 63 -14.45 10.61 -21.54
C PHE A 63 -14.39 10.34 -23.07
N GLY A 64 -14.32 9.06 -23.49
CA GLY A 64 -14.01 8.69 -24.86
C GLY A 64 -14.96 9.27 -25.90
N GLU A 65 -16.27 9.16 -25.68
CA GLU A 65 -17.28 9.65 -26.62
C GLU A 65 -17.28 11.19 -26.74
N GLU A 66 -17.05 11.91 -25.64
CA GLU A 66 -17.14 13.37 -25.63
C GLU A 66 -15.81 14.05 -25.97
N TYR A 67 -14.71 13.56 -25.41
CA TYR A 67 -13.40 14.20 -25.49
C TYR A 67 -12.29 13.33 -26.08
N GLY A 68 -12.55 12.02 -26.32
CA GLY A 68 -11.60 11.11 -26.96
C GLY A 68 -11.40 11.45 -28.44
N VAL A 69 -10.22 11.11 -28.97
CA VAL A 69 -9.86 11.34 -30.37
C VAL A 69 -10.75 10.53 -31.31
N GLU A 70 -11.01 9.26 -30.97
CA GLU A 70 -11.81 8.34 -31.76
C GLU A 70 -13.32 8.54 -31.61
N LYS A 71 -13.76 9.35 -30.64
CA LYS A 71 -15.16 9.55 -30.29
C LYS A 71 -15.90 8.25 -29.97
N LEU A 72 -15.20 7.34 -29.33
CA LEU A 72 -15.69 6.03 -28.90
C LEU A 72 -15.53 5.90 -27.39
N GLN A 73 -16.43 5.13 -26.76
CA GLN A 73 -16.26 4.77 -25.35
C GLN A 73 -14.98 3.93 -25.17
N TYR A 74 -14.24 4.24 -24.11
CA TYR A 74 -13.05 3.47 -23.72
C TYR A 74 -13.40 2.37 -22.72
N ASP A 75 -14.48 2.57 -21.94
CA ASP A 75 -14.94 1.62 -20.94
C ASP A 75 -16.39 1.18 -21.23
N GLY A 76 -16.59 -0.14 -21.28
CA GLY A 76 -17.93 -0.73 -21.46
C GLY A 76 -18.76 -0.79 -20.18
N HIS A 77 -18.19 -0.50 -19.01
CA HIS A 77 -18.89 -0.54 -17.75
C HIS A 77 -19.83 0.66 -17.57
N LYS A 78 -20.97 0.44 -16.92
CA LYS A 78 -21.98 1.49 -16.73
C LYS A 78 -21.64 2.44 -15.59
N ASP A 79 -20.80 2.01 -14.65
CA ASP A 79 -20.37 2.77 -13.48
C ASP A 79 -19.37 3.89 -13.82
N SER A 80 -18.72 3.80 -14.98
CA SER A 80 -17.87 4.87 -15.52
C SER A 80 -18.66 6.00 -16.22
N LYS A 81 -20.00 5.95 -16.19
CA LYS A 81 -20.90 6.90 -16.89
C LYS A 81 -22.07 7.34 -16.01
N PRO A 82 -22.59 8.55 -16.24
CA PRO A 82 -22.06 9.61 -17.11
C PRO A 82 -20.81 10.26 -16.55
N LEU A 83 -20.09 11.03 -17.38
CA LEU A 83 -19.05 11.94 -16.88
C LEU A 83 -19.65 12.86 -15.83
N HIS A 84 -18.98 13.01 -14.70
CA HIS A 84 -19.43 13.86 -13.62
C HIS A 84 -18.29 14.65 -12.99
N ARG A 85 -18.59 15.83 -12.48
CA ARG A 85 -17.62 16.72 -11.87
C ARG A 85 -17.25 16.21 -10.49
N VAL A 86 -15.94 16.10 -10.25
CA VAL A 86 -15.35 15.78 -8.95
C VAL A 86 -14.34 16.86 -8.59
N GLU A 87 -14.38 17.32 -7.35
CA GLU A 87 -13.40 18.22 -6.76
C GLU A 87 -12.60 17.44 -5.70
N LEU A 88 -11.28 17.52 -5.79
CA LEU A 88 -10.36 16.87 -4.87
C LEU A 88 -9.50 17.90 -4.15
N SER A 89 -9.35 17.75 -2.84
CA SER A 89 -8.28 18.38 -2.10
C SER A 89 -6.93 17.80 -2.52
N SER A 90 -5.84 18.54 -2.29
CA SER A 90 -4.49 18.03 -2.52
C SER A 90 -4.19 16.81 -1.63
N TYR A 91 -3.43 15.85 -2.14
CA TYR A 91 -3.06 14.63 -1.45
C TYR A 91 -1.68 14.16 -1.89
N SER A 92 -1.15 13.15 -1.23
CA SER A 92 0.05 12.45 -1.70
C SER A 92 -0.33 11.02 -2.10
N LEU A 93 0.30 10.53 -3.15
CA LEU A 93 0.12 9.17 -3.64
C LEU A 93 1.47 8.48 -3.76
N SER A 94 1.52 7.21 -3.41
CA SER A 94 2.75 6.44 -3.59
C SER A 94 3.13 6.35 -5.07
N LYS A 95 4.39 6.65 -5.38
CA LYS A 95 4.99 6.55 -6.71
C LYS A 95 4.93 5.14 -7.29
N PHE A 96 4.93 4.14 -6.39
CA PHE A 96 4.93 2.74 -6.74
C PHE A 96 3.81 1.99 -6.00
N LYS A 97 3.39 0.86 -6.53
CA LYS A 97 2.65 -0.13 -5.75
C LYS A 97 3.54 -0.64 -4.62
N ALA A 98 2.95 -1.04 -3.49
CA ALA A 98 3.70 -1.72 -2.44
C ALA A 98 4.40 -2.95 -3.01
N SER A 99 5.70 -3.12 -2.72
CA SER A 99 6.46 -4.26 -3.21
C SER A 99 6.26 -5.49 -2.30
N ASN A 100 6.60 -6.67 -2.82
CA ASN A 100 6.67 -7.89 -2.02
C ASN A 100 7.55 -7.72 -0.79
N GLN A 101 8.71 -7.07 -0.95
CA GLN A 101 9.64 -6.82 0.16
C GLN A 101 9.00 -5.93 1.23
N GLN A 102 8.32 -4.87 0.83
CA GLN A 102 7.65 -3.96 1.77
C GLN A 102 6.52 -4.65 2.52
N TYR A 103 5.70 -5.45 1.81
CA TYR A 103 4.62 -6.19 2.43
C TYR A 103 5.13 -7.30 3.37
N GLN A 104 6.19 -8.02 2.99
CA GLN A 104 6.83 -9.02 3.85
C GLN A 104 7.45 -8.39 5.10
N PHE A 105 8.01 -7.18 4.99
CA PHE A 105 8.50 -6.45 6.16
C PHE A 105 7.34 -6.17 7.14
N TYR A 106 6.18 -5.72 6.64
CA TYR A 106 4.97 -5.53 7.46
C TYR A 106 4.55 -6.82 8.16
N LEU A 107 4.47 -7.92 7.43
CA LEU A 107 4.09 -9.22 8.01
C LEU A 107 5.06 -9.64 9.12
N ALA A 108 6.36 -9.57 8.85
CA ALA A 108 7.40 -9.94 9.82
C ALA A 108 7.37 -9.04 11.06
N TRP A 109 7.20 -7.73 10.87
CA TRP A 109 7.12 -6.77 11.97
C TRP A 109 5.97 -7.06 12.92
N ASN A 110 4.82 -7.45 12.40
CA ASN A 110 3.62 -7.72 13.18
C ASN A 110 3.47 -9.21 13.58
N GLY A 111 4.45 -10.06 13.29
CA GLY A 111 4.36 -11.50 13.57
C GLY A 111 3.23 -12.19 12.79
N LEU A 112 2.85 -11.62 11.64
CA LEU A 112 1.78 -12.14 10.80
C LEU A 112 2.31 -13.15 9.79
N SER A 113 1.48 -14.13 9.45
CA SER A 113 1.71 -15.04 8.35
C SER A 113 0.97 -14.55 7.11
N GLY A 114 1.61 -14.66 5.95
CA GLY A 114 0.92 -14.39 4.69
C GLY A 114 -0.30 -15.29 4.47
N ARG A 115 -1.13 -14.92 3.52
CA ARG A 115 -2.38 -15.63 3.18
C ARG A 115 -2.14 -17.12 2.95
N LYS A 116 -3.03 -17.96 3.50
CA LYS A 116 -3.11 -19.37 3.12
C LYS A 116 -3.74 -19.46 1.73
N VAL A 117 -2.96 -19.90 0.77
CA VAL A 117 -3.39 -20.04 -0.63
C VAL A 117 -3.73 -21.50 -0.91
N ASP A 118 -4.71 -21.74 -1.79
CA ASP A 118 -5.01 -23.08 -2.30
C ASP A 118 -3.72 -23.71 -2.88
N GLU A 119 -3.46 -24.98 -2.58
CA GLU A 119 -2.26 -25.70 -3.03
C GLU A 119 -2.05 -25.63 -4.55
N ARG A 120 -3.15 -25.58 -5.32
CA ARG A 120 -3.10 -25.46 -6.79
C ARG A 120 -2.47 -24.14 -7.25
N LEU A 121 -2.64 -23.09 -6.46
CA LEU A 121 -2.09 -21.75 -6.74
C LEU A 121 -0.76 -21.52 -6.02
N LEU A 122 -0.38 -22.40 -5.11
CA LEU A 122 0.78 -22.23 -4.23
C LEU A 122 2.09 -22.01 -5.02
N LYS A 123 2.26 -22.71 -6.14
CA LYS A 123 3.42 -22.52 -7.02
C LYS A 123 3.46 -21.11 -7.60
N LEU A 124 2.34 -20.66 -8.15
CA LEU A 124 2.20 -19.32 -8.73
C LEU A 124 2.50 -18.23 -7.68
N TRP A 125 1.94 -18.37 -6.48
CA TRP A 125 2.14 -17.42 -5.39
C TRP A 125 3.57 -17.39 -4.88
N ARG A 126 4.20 -18.55 -4.73
CA ARG A 126 5.60 -18.64 -4.33
C ARG A 126 6.54 -17.97 -5.34
N GLU A 127 6.26 -18.14 -6.63
CA GLU A 127 7.08 -17.52 -7.67
C GLU A 127 6.85 -16.01 -7.76
N LYS A 128 5.59 -15.55 -7.64
CA LYS A 128 5.28 -14.12 -7.58
C LYS A 128 5.93 -13.43 -6.38
N GLY A 129 5.97 -14.10 -5.22
CA GLY A 129 6.60 -13.56 -4.01
C GLY A 129 8.14 -13.57 -4.02
N ARG A 130 8.79 -14.25 -4.97
CA ARG A 130 10.26 -14.33 -5.04
C ARG A 130 10.93 -13.07 -5.59
N THR A 131 10.19 -12.21 -6.26
CA THR A 131 10.73 -10.96 -6.79
C THR A 131 10.47 -9.84 -5.79
N PRO A 132 11.48 -9.41 -5.00
CA PRO A 132 11.29 -8.44 -3.92
C PRO A 132 10.64 -7.14 -4.38
N ASP A 133 11.05 -6.64 -5.55
CA ASP A 133 10.61 -5.36 -6.09
C ASP A 133 9.34 -5.44 -6.94
N ALA A 134 8.79 -6.65 -7.16
CA ALA A 134 7.50 -6.78 -7.82
C ALA A 134 6.36 -6.33 -6.90
N PRO A 135 5.25 -5.85 -7.46
CA PRO A 135 4.07 -5.50 -6.67
C PRO A 135 3.59 -6.65 -5.79
N ALA A 136 3.28 -6.36 -4.55
CA ALA A 136 2.71 -7.32 -3.62
C ALA A 136 1.34 -7.79 -4.14
N HIS A 137 1.11 -9.10 -4.04
CA HIS A 137 -0.15 -9.70 -4.46
C HIS A 137 -1.05 -9.90 -3.24
N VAL A 138 -1.88 -8.92 -2.97
CA VAL A 138 -2.74 -8.81 -1.79
C VAL A 138 -4.17 -8.54 -2.21
N ASP A 139 -5.15 -8.89 -1.35
CA ASP A 139 -6.52 -8.44 -1.54
C ASP A 139 -6.76 -7.06 -0.93
N TRP A 140 -7.98 -6.56 -1.07
CA TRP A 140 -8.35 -5.23 -0.59
C TRP A 140 -8.19 -5.08 0.93
N HIS A 141 -8.59 -6.09 1.71
CA HIS A 141 -8.49 -6.04 3.17
C HIS A 141 -7.04 -6.09 3.64
N GLU A 142 -6.21 -6.90 3.01
CA GLU A 142 -4.77 -6.95 3.30
C GLU A 142 -4.09 -5.61 2.97
N ALA A 143 -4.49 -4.99 1.86
CA ALA A 143 -3.98 -3.68 1.47
C ALA A 143 -4.42 -2.57 2.45
N GLU A 144 -5.69 -2.61 2.90
CA GLU A 144 -6.21 -1.68 3.89
C GLU A 144 -5.46 -1.79 5.23
N GLN A 145 -5.26 -3.03 5.72
CA GLN A 145 -4.50 -3.27 6.96
C GLN A 145 -3.05 -2.79 6.85
N TYR A 146 -2.42 -3.02 5.69
CA TYR A 146 -1.08 -2.51 5.43
C TYR A 146 -1.04 -0.98 5.45
N CYS A 147 -1.99 -0.30 4.83
CA CYS A 147 -2.09 1.16 4.88
C CYS A 147 -2.32 1.68 6.30
N ALA A 148 -3.18 1.02 7.09
CA ALA A 148 -3.41 1.39 8.48
C ALA A 148 -2.11 1.29 9.30
N TRP A 149 -1.37 0.19 9.17
CA TRP A 149 -0.07 0.04 9.81
C TRP A 149 0.96 1.08 9.34
N LEU A 150 0.99 1.41 8.04
CA LEU A 150 1.82 2.52 7.56
C LEU A 150 1.47 3.84 8.26
N GLY A 151 0.18 4.09 8.48
CA GLY A 151 -0.29 5.26 9.25
C GLY A 151 0.31 5.29 10.65
N GLU A 152 0.30 4.17 11.36
CA GLU A 152 0.84 4.03 12.71
C GLU A 152 2.37 4.28 12.75
N VAL A 153 3.13 3.62 11.88
CA VAL A 153 4.60 3.69 11.93
C VAL A 153 5.18 4.97 11.34
N THR A 154 4.47 5.63 10.44
CA THR A 154 4.94 6.88 9.80
C THR A 154 4.42 8.14 10.48
N GLY A 155 3.32 8.05 11.23
CA GLY A 155 2.58 9.18 11.77
C GLY A 155 1.86 10.01 10.69
N LEU A 156 1.63 9.46 9.49
CA LEU A 156 0.95 10.12 8.37
C LEU A 156 -0.37 9.38 8.06
N PRO A 157 -1.40 10.08 7.53
CA PRO A 157 -2.70 9.49 7.27
C PRO A 157 -2.69 8.61 6.00
N PHE A 158 -2.06 7.44 6.07
CA PHE A 158 -2.08 6.47 4.97
C PHE A 158 -3.44 5.78 4.86
N SER A 159 -3.94 5.67 3.64
CA SER A 159 -5.12 4.89 3.28
C SER A 159 -5.01 4.41 1.83
N LEU A 160 -5.89 3.52 1.42
CA LEU A 160 -6.06 3.26 -0.01
C LEU A 160 -6.60 4.52 -0.69
N PRO A 161 -6.14 4.84 -1.90
CA PRO A 161 -6.70 5.96 -2.64
C PRO A 161 -8.16 5.67 -2.99
N THR A 162 -8.98 6.71 -3.02
CA THR A 162 -10.31 6.61 -3.64
C THR A 162 -10.18 6.44 -5.15
N GLU A 163 -11.20 5.90 -5.79
CA GLU A 163 -11.26 5.79 -7.24
C GLU A 163 -11.01 7.15 -7.92
N ALA A 164 -11.66 8.20 -7.41
CA ALA A 164 -11.47 9.56 -7.92
C ALA A 164 -10.03 10.07 -7.79
N GLN A 165 -9.36 9.81 -6.66
CA GLN A 165 -7.96 10.16 -6.49
C GLN A 165 -7.06 9.40 -7.46
N TRP A 166 -7.33 8.11 -7.61
CA TRP A 166 -6.56 7.25 -8.51
C TRP A 166 -6.72 7.69 -9.96
N GLU A 167 -7.96 7.87 -10.45
CA GLU A 167 -8.23 8.30 -11.82
C GLU A 167 -7.62 9.68 -12.10
N TYR A 168 -7.80 10.64 -11.17
CA TYR A 168 -7.23 11.97 -11.30
C TYR A 168 -5.71 11.94 -11.49
N ALA A 169 -5.00 11.17 -10.67
CA ALA A 169 -3.56 11.00 -10.78
C ALA A 169 -3.15 10.29 -12.07
N ALA A 170 -3.81 9.17 -12.41
CA ALA A 170 -3.54 8.40 -13.63
C ALA A 170 -3.73 9.23 -14.90
N ARG A 171 -4.71 10.14 -14.89
CA ARG A 171 -4.99 11.08 -15.98
C ARG A 171 -4.22 12.40 -15.86
N SER A 172 -3.08 12.40 -15.19
CA SER A 172 -2.25 13.61 -15.06
C SER A 172 -3.03 14.85 -14.62
N ARG A 173 -3.75 14.73 -13.49
CA ARG A 173 -4.68 15.72 -12.94
C ARG A 173 -5.93 15.90 -13.81
N GLY A 174 -6.57 14.80 -14.17
CA GLY A 174 -7.86 14.77 -14.84
C GLY A 174 -7.84 15.18 -16.32
N LYS A 175 -6.68 15.11 -16.98
CA LYS A 175 -6.60 15.35 -18.44
C LYS A 175 -7.27 14.21 -19.22
N TYR A 176 -7.62 14.46 -20.47
CA TYR A 176 -8.19 13.47 -21.36
C TYR A 176 -7.07 12.66 -22.03
N VAL A 177 -6.40 11.80 -21.25
CA VAL A 177 -5.34 10.91 -21.71
C VAL A 177 -5.79 9.45 -21.59
N VAL A 178 -5.55 8.65 -22.62
CA VAL A 178 -6.04 7.27 -22.71
C VAL A 178 -5.29 6.34 -21.76
N ALA A 179 -4.02 6.62 -21.51
CA ALA A 179 -3.18 5.76 -20.67
C ALA A 179 -2.30 6.59 -19.73
N PRO A 180 -2.04 6.10 -18.52
CA PRO A 180 -1.15 6.73 -17.53
C PRO A 180 0.32 6.53 -17.93
N THR A 181 0.74 7.12 -19.04
CA THR A 181 2.09 7.06 -19.58
C THR A 181 2.78 8.42 -19.52
N ASP A 182 4.05 8.48 -19.89
CA ASP A 182 4.84 9.72 -19.85
C ASP A 182 4.27 10.86 -20.72
N ASP A 183 3.58 10.54 -21.81
CA ASP A 183 2.95 11.50 -22.71
C ASP A 183 1.44 11.29 -22.94
N GLY A 184 0.85 10.30 -22.27
CA GLY A 184 -0.58 9.96 -22.40
C GLY A 184 -0.91 9.05 -23.58
N THR A 185 0.09 8.59 -24.34
CA THR A 185 -0.08 7.65 -25.46
C THR A 185 0.40 6.26 -25.09
N ILE A 186 -0.11 5.26 -25.81
CA ILE A 186 0.27 3.86 -25.64
C ILE A 186 1.40 3.53 -26.60
N ARG A 187 2.55 3.08 -26.05
CA ARG A 187 3.70 2.59 -26.82
C ARG A 187 4.12 1.21 -26.30
N ILE A 188 4.09 0.22 -27.17
CA ILE A 188 4.37 -1.18 -26.88
C ILE A 188 5.45 -1.74 -27.82
N GLU A 189 5.91 -2.97 -27.61
CA GLU A 189 6.74 -3.76 -28.50
C GLU A 189 8.17 -3.23 -28.72
N ASN A 190 9.00 -3.21 -27.69
CA ASN A 190 10.45 -2.97 -27.80
C ASN A 190 10.89 -1.77 -28.65
N ARG A 191 10.03 -0.79 -28.82
CA ARG A 191 10.34 0.45 -29.53
C ARG A 191 10.94 1.48 -28.58
N LYS A 192 11.76 2.38 -29.09
CA LYS A 192 12.26 3.51 -28.31
C LYS A 192 11.10 4.28 -27.68
N GLY A 193 11.13 4.48 -26.37
CA GLY A 193 10.09 5.18 -25.64
C GLY A 193 8.88 4.31 -25.25
N ILE A 194 9.03 2.97 -25.20
CA ILE A 194 8.02 2.07 -24.67
C ILE A 194 7.65 2.45 -23.24
N ASN A 195 6.35 2.48 -22.94
CA ASN A 195 5.82 2.89 -21.66
C ASN A 195 4.78 1.93 -21.07
N ILE A 196 4.42 0.87 -21.78
CA ILE A 196 3.53 -0.20 -21.31
C ILE A 196 4.24 -1.55 -21.48
N ALA A 197 4.24 -2.34 -20.41
CA ALA A 197 4.76 -3.69 -20.45
C ALA A 197 3.80 -4.64 -21.18
N THR A 198 4.37 -5.59 -21.93
CA THR A 198 3.65 -6.62 -22.69
C THR A 198 4.00 -8.01 -22.18
N GLU A 199 3.32 -9.03 -22.69
CA GLU A 199 3.68 -10.43 -22.42
C GLU A 199 5.11 -10.77 -22.86
N LEU A 200 5.62 -10.15 -23.93
CA LEU A 200 7.00 -10.33 -24.39
C LEU A 200 8.00 -9.81 -23.35
N ASP A 201 7.73 -8.67 -22.74
CA ASP A 201 8.58 -8.12 -21.66
C ASP A 201 8.60 -9.07 -20.47
N THR A 202 7.46 -9.65 -20.09
CA THR A 202 7.38 -10.60 -18.97
C THR A 202 8.08 -11.92 -19.30
N GLU A 203 8.00 -12.41 -20.53
CA GLU A 203 8.74 -13.59 -20.97
C GLU A 203 10.25 -13.36 -20.98
N GLU A 204 10.70 -12.23 -21.48
CA GLU A 204 12.12 -11.86 -21.48
C GLU A 204 12.65 -11.75 -20.06
N TYR A 205 11.90 -11.07 -19.18
CA TYR A 205 12.24 -10.98 -17.77
C TYR A 205 12.27 -12.36 -17.09
N ALA A 206 11.30 -13.23 -17.39
CA ALA A 206 11.26 -14.60 -16.88
C ALA A 206 12.50 -15.40 -17.31
N LYS A 207 12.92 -15.31 -18.57
CA LYS A 207 14.13 -15.95 -19.10
C LYS A 207 15.37 -15.43 -18.35
N LYS A 208 15.46 -14.12 -18.13
CA LYS A 208 16.58 -13.47 -17.44
C LYS A 208 16.69 -13.87 -15.97
N THR A 209 15.56 -14.04 -15.29
CA THR A 209 15.48 -14.33 -13.85
C THR A 209 15.30 -15.82 -13.53
N GLY A 210 15.15 -16.67 -14.54
CA GLY A 210 14.87 -18.09 -14.36
C GLY A 210 13.46 -18.41 -13.84
N SER A 211 12.52 -17.47 -13.94
CA SER A 211 11.13 -17.70 -13.55
C SER A 211 10.46 -18.73 -14.47
N THR A 212 9.68 -19.62 -13.89
CA THR A 212 8.88 -20.62 -14.65
C THR A 212 7.53 -20.08 -15.08
N LEU A 213 7.16 -18.85 -14.69
CA LEU A 213 5.86 -18.26 -14.94
C LEU A 213 5.70 -17.66 -16.35
N LYS A 214 6.78 -17.62 -17.15
CA LYS A 214 6.79 -17.05 -18.51
C LYS A 214 6.08 -15.68 -18.54
N TRP A 215 5.01 -15.56 -19.32
CA TRP A 215 4.20 -14.33 -19.46
C TRP A 215 3.49 -13.89 -18.18
N LEU A 216 3.36 -14.74 -17.17
CA LEU A 216 2.87 -14.38 -15.81
C LEU A 216 3.96 -13.93 -14.86
N SER A 217 5.22 -13.82 -15.32
CA SER A 217 6.33 -13.43 -14.48
C SER A 217 6.13 -12.01 -13.93
N PRO A 218 6.27 -11.81 -12.61
CA PRO A 218 6.11 -10.48 -12.03
C PRO A 218 7.27 -9.59 -12.46
N LEU A 219 6.96 -8.42 -12.99
CA LEU A 219 7.94 -7.39 -13.30
C LEU A 219 8.21 -6.51 -12.06
N PRO A 220 9.43 -5.97 -11.92
CA PRO A 220 9.68 -4.94 -10.92
C PRO A 220 8.73 -3.75 -11.08
N ARG A 221 8.36 -3.13 -9.95
CA ARG A 221 7.43 -1.99 -9.94
C ARG A 221 7.94 -0.74 -10.65
N ASP A 222 9.25 -0.67 -10.89
CA ASP A 222 9.94 0.40 -11.61
C ASP A 222 10.42 -0.02 -13.02
N PHE A 223 9.89 -1.14 -13.54
CA PHE A 223 10.32 -1.70 -14.83
C PHE A 223 10.15 -0.72 -15.99
N ARG A 224 9.17 0.18 -15.92
CA ARG A 224 8.92 1.24 -16.90
C ARG A 224 9.20 2.62 -16.31
N PRO A 225 9.56 3.59 -17.17
CA PRO A 225 9.78 4.95 -16.72
C PRO A 225 8.52 5.51 -16.04
N PRO A 226 8.70 6.46 -15.12
CA PRO A 226 7.56 7.09 -14.46
C PRO A 226 6.71 7.86 -15.48
N ILE A 227 5.41 7.91 -15.24
CA ILE A 227 4.51 8.79 -15.97
C ILE A 227 4.88 10.27 -15.68
N ARG A 228 4.28 11.17 -16.42
CA ARG A 228 4.56 12.62 -16.42
C ARG A 228 4.69 13.28 -15.03
N TRP A 229 4.07 12.68 -14.00
CA TRP A 229 4.06 13.16 -12.62
C TRP A 229 4.94 12.33 -11.65
N GLY A 230 5.81 11.48 -12.17
CA GLY A 230 6.71 10.68 -11.34
C GLY A 230 6.13 9.34 -10.89
N PHE A 231 4.91 8.98 -11.30
CA PHE A 231 4.39 7.63 -11.09
C PHE A 231 4.93 6.67 -12.14
N THR A 232 5.27 5.45 -11.75
CA THR A 232 5.54 4.39 -12.72
C THR A 232 4.23 3.83 -13.25
N THR A 233 4.20 3.44 -14.53
CA THR A 233 3.04 2.82 -15.13
C THR A 233 2.60 1.61 -14.33
N TRP A 234 1.34 1.59 -13.91
CA TRP A 234 0.76 0.45 -13.24
C TRP A 234 0.37 -0.57 -14.32
N PRO A 235 0.87 -1.81 -14.26
CA PRO A 235 0.31 -2.84 -15.14
C PRO A 235 -1.17 -3.03 -14.79
N GLU A 236 -2.02 -3.12 -15.81
CA GLU A 236 -3.44 -3.45 -15.71
C GLU A 236 -3.61 -4.87 -15.15
N THR A 237 -3.50 -5.04 -13.86
CA THR A 237 -3.93 -6.26 -13.19
C THR A 237 -4.51 -5.95 -11.81
N ALA A 238 -5.28 -4.89 -11.70
CA ALA A 238 -6.32 -4.82 -10.69
C ALA A 238 -7.55 -5.52 -11.30
N GLY A 239 -7.48 -6.84 -11.39
CA GLY A 239 -8.67 -7.64 -11.60
C GLY A 239 -9.63 -7.35 -10.46
N ASN A 240 -10.86 -7.07 -10.84
CA ASN A 240 -12.01 -6.85 -9.99
C ASN A 240 -12.00 -7.78 -8.78
N GLY A 241 -11.95 -7.18 -7.58
CA GLY A 241 -12.33 -7.84 -6.34
C GLY A 241 -13.84 -7.70 -6.13
#